data_1879ef2c1184bfb551d1c852b21c93a4
#
_entry.id   1879ef2c1184bfb551d1c852b21c93a4
#
_cell.length_a   1.000
_cell.length_b   1.000
_cell.length_c   1.000
_cell.angle_alpha   90.00
_cell.angle_beta   90.00
_cell.angle_gamma   90.00
#
_symmetry.space_group_name_H-M   'P 1'
#
loop_
_entity.id
_entity.type
_entity.pdbx_description
1 polymer ?
#
loop_
_entity_poly.entity_id
_entity_poly.type
_entity_poly.pdbx_seq_one_letter_code
_entity_poly.pdbx_strand_id
1 'polypeptide(L)'
;MDILIKETDPKLVDFELDLFFVKKVGLTPADYLRKYPGRFKLVHLKDISKNTPTGFGEAPDDACVPLGEGQIDWPKTLAAATDVGVKYWYVEDESETSAEGIKKSAQYLKTVRF
;
A
#
# COMPACT_ATOMS: atom_id res chain seq x y z
N MET A 1 2.39 9.56 11.25
CA MET A 1 1.95 10.07 9.93
C MET A 1 0.90 11.17 10.05
N ASP A 2 -0.19 11.00 10.79
CA ASP A 2 -1.29 11.98 10.90
C ASP A 2 -0.81 13.39 11.34
N ILE A 3 0.15 13.47 12.27
CA ILE A 3 0.75 14.73 12.70
C ILE A 3 1.50 15.40 11.54
N LEU A 4 2.34 14.66 10.83
CA LEU A 4 3.10 15.19 9.69
C LEU A 4 2.18 15.74 8.59
N ILE A 5 1.08 15.02 8.32
CA ILE A 5 0.10 15.46 7.32
C ILE A 5 -0.57 16.77 7.73
N LYS A 6 -0.89 16.93 9.01
CA LYS A 6 -1.57 18.15 9.54
C LYS A 6 -0.64 19.35 9.65
N GLU A 7 0.62 19.13 10.04
CA GLU A 7 1.58 20.19 10.34
C GLU A 7 2.41 20.63 9.11
N THR A 8 2.16 20.08 7.93
CA THR A 8 2.88 20.43 6.71
C THR A 8 1.98 21.07 5.65
N ASP A 9 2.52 22.08 4.95
CA ASP A 9 1.82 22.79 3.87
C ASP A 9 1.63 21.83 2.66
N PRO A 10 0.37 21.56 2.24
CA PRO A 10 0.08 20.69 1.10
C PRO A 10 0.55 21.21 -0.25
N LYS A 11 0.99 22.47 -0.34
CA LYS A 11 1.61 23.03 -1.55
C LYS A 11 3.10 22.72 -1.64
N LEU A 12 3.74 22.40 -0.53
CA LEU A 12 5.19 22.19 -0.43
C LEU A 12 5.59 20.75 -0.13
N VAL A 13 4.66 19.96 0.44
CA VAL A 13 4.96 18.59 0.91
C VAL A 13 3.90 17.63 0.41
N ASP A 14 4.33 16.70 -0.41
CA ASP A 14 3.59 15.49 -0.76
C ASP A 14 4.13 14.30 0.03
N PHE A 15 3.35 13.25 0.17
CA PHE A 15 3.75 12.04 0.85
C PHE A 15 3.72 10.83 -0.09
N GLU A 16 4.63 9.91 0.18
CA GLU A 16 4.58 8.53 -0.26
C GLU A 16 4.00 7.66 0.85
N LEU A 17 3.09 6.76 0.50
CA LEU A 17 2.44 5.85 1.43
C LEU A 17 2.72 4.41 1.07
N ASP A 18 3.33 3.68 1.99
CA ASP A 18 3.45 2.23 1.88
C ASP A 18 2.18 1.55 2.43
N LEU A 19 1.45 0.88 1.56
CA LEU A 19 0.15 0.28 1.87
C LEU A 19 0.29 -0.97 2.75
N PHE A 20 1.44 -1.66 2.72
CA PHE A 20 1.76 -2.77 3.61
C PHE A 20 1.78 -2.31 5.08
N PHE A 21 2.48 -1.21 5.38
CA PHE A 21 2.58 -0.72 6.75
C PHE A 21 1.26 -0.16 7.24
N VAL A 22 0.44 0.44 6.38
CA VAL A 22 -0.93 0.82 6.75
C VAL A 22 -1.74 -0.41 7.19
N LYS A 23 -1.67 -1.49 6.41
CA LYS A 23 -2.35 -2.74 6.76
C LYS A 23 -1.73 -3.40 8.00
N LYS A 24 -0.38 -3.40 8.10
CA LYS A 24 0.34 -3.99 9.24
C LYS A 24 -0.08 -3.40 10.58
N VAL A 25 -0.31 -2.10 10.66
CA VAL A 25 -0.79 -1.46 11.90
C VAL A 25 -2.31 -1.61 12.14
N GLY A 26 -2.99 -2.42 11.35
CA GLY A 26 -4.41 -2.75 11.52
C GLY A 26 -5.38 -1.78 10.86
N LEU A 27 -4.90 -0.85 10.04
CA LEU A 27 -5.75 0.07 9.29
C LEU A 27 -6.13 -0.51 7.92
N THR A 28 -7.21 0.02 7.33
CA THR A 28 -7.61 -0.30 5.97
C THR A 28 -6.97 0.69 5.01
N PRO A 29 -6.11 0.27 4.07
CA PRO A 29 -5.42 1.18 3.16
C PRO A 29 -6.36 2.11 2.38
N ALA A 30 -7.46 1.59 1.85
CA ALA A 30 -8.46 2.39 1.13
C ALA A 30 -9.07 3.51 1.99
N ASP A 31 -9.41 3.20 3.24
CA ASP A 31 -10.02 4.18 4.14
C ASP A 31 -9.00 5.23 4.60
N TYR A 32 -7.74 4.81 4.78
CA TYR A 32 -6.66 5.73 5.14
C TYR A 32 -6.31 6.71 4.01
N LEU A 33 -6.30 6.24 2.75
CA LEU A 33 -6.15 7.09 1.58
C LEU A 33 -7.26 8.14 1.49
N ARG A 34 -8.52 7.72 1.67
CA ARG A 34 -9.69 8.63 1.63
C ARG A 34 -9.73 9.64 2.78
N LYS A 35 -9.09 9.32 3.91
CA LYS A 35 -8.98 10.25 5.06
C LYS A 35 -8.17 11.51 4.72
N TYR A 36 -7.22 11.42 3.79
CA TYR A 36 -6.31 12.50 3.43
C TYR A 36 -6.21 12.70 1.91
N PRO A 37 -7.32 13.10 1.26
CA PRO A 37 -7.35 13.25 -0.21
C PRO A 37 -6.30 14.28 -0.66
N GLY A 38 -5.58 13.96 -1.74
CA GLY A 38 -4.59 14.83 -2.34
C GLY A 38 -3.24 14.92 -1.63
N ARG A 39 -3.06 14.29 -0.45
CA ARG A 39 -1.80 14.34 0.30
C ARG A 39 -0.80 13.24 -0.11
N PHE A 40 -1.28 12.11 -0.62
CA PHE A 40 -0.46 11.02 -1.10
C PHE A 40 -0.35 11.09 -2.61
N LYS A 41 0.84 11.41 -3.15
CA LYS A 41 1.09 11.41 -4.59
C LYS A 41 1.71 10.12 -5.07
N LEU A 42 2.38 9.41 -4.18
CA LEU A 42 3.09 8.17 -4.44
C LEU A 42 2.60 7.11 -3.47
N VAL A 43 2.54 5.86 -3.94
CA VAL A 43 2.25 4.69 -3.09
C VAL A 43 3.15 3.52 -3.43
N HIS A 44 3.61 2.81 -2.40
CA HIS A 44 4.15 1.47 -2.55
C HIS A 44 3.01 0.45 -2.53
N LEU A 45 2.91 -0.31 -3.62
CA LEU A 45 2.03 -1.46 -3.73
C LEU A 45 2.80 -2.68 -3.23
N LYS A 46 2.56 -3.03 -1.97
CA LYS A 46 3.21 -4.13 -1.27
C LYS A 46 2.15 -4.86 -0.45
N ASP A 47 2.00 -6.16 -0.66
CA ASP A 47 0.98 -6.94 0.02
C ASP A 47 1.55 -7.67 1.23
N ILE A 48 0.69 -7.94 2.20
CA ILE A 48 1.04 -8.57 3.46
C ILE A 48 0.39 -9.95 3.55
N SER A 49 1.18 -10.97 3.88
CA SER A 49 0.74 -12.35 4.01
C SER A 49 -0.48 -12.51 4.92
N LYS A 50 -1.42 -13.37 4.52
CA LYS A 50 -2.63 -13.71 5.29
C LYS A 50 -2.32 -14.25 6.68
N ASN A 51 -1.13 -14.82 6.87
CA ASN A 51 -0.70 -15.38 8.14
C ASN A 51 0.00 -14.36 9.05
N THR A 52 0.29 -13.16 8.54
CA THR A 52 0.94 -12.10 9.33
C THR A 52 -0.07 -11.40 10.21
N PRO A 53 0.10 -11.40 11.54
CA PRO A 53 -0.78 -10.66 12.43
C PRO A 53 -0.64 -9.15 12.22
N THR A 54 -1.77 -8.46 12.23
CA THR A 54 -1.83 -7.00 12.20
C THR A 54 -1.74 -6.43 13.62
N GLY A 55 -1.18 -5.23 13.75
CA GLY A 55 -0.97 -4.53 15.01
C GLY A 55 0.40 -3.87 15.06
N PHE A 56 0.73 -3.30 16.22
CA PHE A 56 2.04 -2.72 16.46
C PHE A 56 3.12 -3.79 16.56
N GLY A 57 4.35 -3.44 16.23
CA GLY A 57 5.51 -4.32 16.23
C GLY A 57 6.07 -4.55 14.82
N GLU A 58 7.19 -5.24 14.77
CA GLU A 58 7.88 -5.56 13.52
C GLU A 58 7.08 -6.57 12.68
N ALA A 59 7.25 -6.50 11.37
CA ALA A 59 6.77 -7.53 10.47
C ALA A 59 7.81 -8.64 10.38
N PRO A 60 7.41 -9.91 10.34
CA PRO A 60 8.34 -11.01 10.07
C PRO A 60 8.91 -10.91 8.65
N ASP A 61 10.09 -11.48 8.42
CA ASP A 61 10.82 -11.42 7.15
C ASP A 61 10.02 -12.03 5.97
N ASP A 62 9.15 -13.00 6.26
CA ASP A 62 8.27 -13.66 5.28
C ASP A 62 6.89 -12.99 5.14
N ALA A 63 6.72 -11.81 5.69
CA ALA A 63 5.43 -11.10 5.65
C ALA A 63 5.06 -10.56 4.27
N CYS A 64 6.04 -10.27 3.41
CA CYS A 64 5.81 -9.74 2.07
C CYS A 64 5.41 -10.88 1.12
N VAL A 65 4.33 -10.67 0.35
CA VAL A 65 3.84 -11.61 -0.66
C VAL A 65 3.44 -10.86 -1.93
N PRO A 66 3.37 -11.55 -3.09
CA PRO A 66 2.90 -10.93 -4.32
C PRO A 66 1.51 -10.32 -4.19
N LEU A 67 1.25 -9.24 -4.93
CA LEU A 67 -0.04 -8.55 -4.91
C LEU A 67 -1.19 -9.50 -5.23
N GLY A 68 -2.25 -9.44 -4.42
CA GLY A 68 -3.44 -10.28 -4.52
C GLY A 68 -3.34 -11.62 -3.79
N GLU A 69 -2.18 -12.01 -3.30
CA GLU A 69 -2.01 -13.21 -2.48
C GLU A 69 -2.18 -12.94 -0.98
N GLY A 70 -2.18 -11.66 -0.57
CA GLY A 70 -2.19 -11.21 0.81
C GLY A 70 -3.54 -10.78 1.35
N GLN A 71 -3.49 -9.85 2.32
CA GLN A 71 -4.63 -9.36 3.09
C GLN A 71 -5.25 -8.06 2.55
N ILE A 72 -4.60 -7.37 1.60
CA ILE A 72 -5.07 -6.09 1.11
C ILE A 72 -6.16 -6.32 0.05
N ASP A 73 -7.30 -5.65 0.22
CA ASP A 73 -8.34 -5.56 -0.80
C ASP A 73 -7.88 -4.61 -1.91
N TRP A 74 -7.19 -5.14 -2.91
CA TRP A 74 -6.59 -4.36 -3.98
C TRP A 74 -7.61 -3.64 -4.85
N PRO A 75 -8.72 -4.24 -5.31
CA PRO A 75 -9.73 -3.50 -6.07
C PRO A 75 -10.22 -2.26 -5.33
N LYS A 76 -10.58 -2.40 -4.06
CA LYS A 76 -11.04 -1.27 -3.23
C LYS A 76 -9.93 -0.24 -3.00
N THR A 77 -8.69 -0.71 -2.79
CA THR A 77 -7.54 0.16 -2.50
C THR A 77 -7.10 0.95 -3.73
N LEU A 78 -7.03 0.30 -4.91
CA LEU A 78 -6.66 0.94 -6.16
C LEU A 78 -7.71 1.97 -6.58
N ALA A 79 -9.01 1.65 -6.42
CA ALA A 79 -10.08 2.62 -6.63
C ALA A 79 -9.92 3.85 -5.72
N ALA A 80 -9.68 3.63 -4.41
CA ALA A 80 -9.48 4.72 -3.47
C ALA A 80 -8.27 5.59 -3.83
N ALA A 81 -7.14 4.98 -4.20
CA ALA A 81 -5.93 5.69 -4.58
C ALA A 81 -6.15 6.55 -5.84
N THR A 82 -6.88 6.02 -6.82
CA THR A 82 -7.29 6.79 -8.02
C THR A 82 -8.17 7.98 -7.65
N ASP A 83 -9.21 7.75 -6.84
CA ASP A 83 -10.18 8.78 -6.42
C ASP A 83 -9.50 9.95 -5.69
N VAL A 84 -8.48 9.68 -4.87
CA VAL A 84 -7.78 10.70 -4.07
C VAL A 84 -6.60 11.34 -4.79
N GLY A 85 -6.30 10.93 -6.03
CA GLY A 85 -5.33 11.58 -6.90
C GLY A 85 -3.88 11.11 -6.71
N VAL A 86 -3.66 9.85 -6.35
CA VAL A 86 -2.34 9.20 -6.40
C VAL A 86 -1.87 9.17 -7.85
N LYS A 87 -0.61 9.58 -8.11
CA LYS A 87 -0.05 9.71 -9.45
C LYS A 87 0.95 8.61 -9.79
N TYR A 88 1.74 8.16 -8.81
CA TYR A 88 2.83 7.22 -9.01
C TYR A 88 2.65 5.99 -8.13
N TRP A 89 2.79 4.82 -8.74
CA TRP A 89 2.48 3.53 -8.15
C TRP A 89 3.69 2.63 -8.33
N TYR A 90 4.32 2.23 -7.25
CA TYR A 90 5.52 1.40 -7.27
C TYR A 90 5.22 0.04 -6.66
N VAL A 91 5.42 -1.01 -7.42
CA VAL A 91 5.36 -2.38 -6.88
C VAL A 91 6.65 -2.67 -6.15
N GLU A 92 6.53 -3.07 -4.90
CA GLU A 92 7.66 -3.45 -4.06
C GLU A 92 7.47 -4.88 -3.53
N ASP A 93 8.57 -5.64 -3.53
CA ASP A 93 8.62 -6.98 -2.97
C ASP A 93 9.98 -7.20 -2.30
N GLU A 94 9.98 -7.38 -0.99
CA GLU A 94 11.17 -7.60 -0.16
C GLU A 94 11.34 -9.06 0.24
N SER A 95 10.58 -9.98 -0.36
CA SER A 95 10.72 -11.40 -0.10
C SER A 95 12.02 -11.97 -0.69
N GLU A 96 12.46 -13.11 -0.18
CA GLU A 96 13.60 -13.85 -0.75
C GLU A 96 13.41 -14.24 -2.22
N THR A 97 12.15 -14.31 -2.69
CA THR A 97 11.76 -14.62 -4.07
C THR A 97 11.27 -13.39 -4.83
N SER A 98 11.75 -12.21 -4.49
CA SER A 98 11.27 -10.92 -5.01
C SER A 98 11.22 -10.83 -6.54
N ALA A 99 12.21 -11.39 -7.25
CA ALA A 99 12.23 -11.39 -8.72
C ALA A 99 11.02 -12.13 -9.34
N GLU A 100 10.55 -13.20 -8.71
CA GLU A 100 9.34 -13.92 -9.11
C GLU A 100 8.09 -13.21 -8.59
N GLY A 101 8.12 -12.70 -7.37
CA GLY A 101 7.03 -11.95 -6.74
C GLY A 101 6.64 -10.71 -7.55
N ILE A 102 7.61 -9.94 -8.04
CA ILE A 102 7.38 -8.79 -8.92
C ILE A 102 6.69 -9.20 -10.23
N LYS A 103 7.07 -10.32 -10.83
CA LYS A 103 6.41 -10.81 -12.06
C LYS A 103 4.95 -11.18 -11.81
N LYS A 104 4.66 -11.89 -10.70
CA LYS A 104 3.29 -12.23 -10.29
C LYS A 104 2.46 -10.98 -10.03
N SER A 105 3.01 -10.03 -9.28
CA SER A 105 2.37 -8.75 -8.96
C SER A 105 2.03 -7.95 -10.22
N ALA A 106 2.96 -7.86 -11.17
CA ALA A 106 2.74 -7.20 -12.45
C ALA A 106 1.64 -7.89 -13.27
N GLN A 107 1.57 -9.22 -13.23
CA GLN A 107 0.50 -9.97 -13.90
C GLN A 107 -0.85 -9.75 -13.24
N TYR A 108 -0.92 -9.75 -11.91
CA TYR A 108 -2.13 -9.43 -11.15
C TYR A 108 -2.67 -8.04 -11.53
N LEU A 109 -1.81 -7.02 -11.57
CA LEU A 109 -2.21 -5.64 -11.91
C LEU A 109 -2.77 -5.50 -13.34
N LYS A 110 -2.40 -6.38 -14.29
CA LYS A 110 -3.01 -6.41 -15.62
C LYS A 110 -4.44 -6.93 -15.64
N THR A 111 -4.82 -7.69 -14.63
CA THR A 111 -6.12 -8.40 -14.59
C THR A 111 -7.09 -7.82 -13.58
N VAL A 112 -6.60 -7.20 -12.52
CA VAL A 112 -7.45 -6.59 -11.49
C VAL A 112 -8.36 -5.50 -12.09
N ARG A 113 -9.59 -5.42 -11.62
CA ARG A 113 -10.57 -4.41 -12.03
C ARG A 113 -10.96 -3.57 -10.81
N PHE A 114 -11.04 -2.26 -11.00
CA PHE A 114 -11.37 -1.29 -9.95
C PHE A 114 -11.94 -0.01 -10.55
#